data_f72ec00617b4f41b2f393b10586af7a5
#
_entry.id   f72ec00617b4f41b2f393b10586af7a5
#
_cell.length_a   1.000
_cell.length_b   1.000
_cell.length_c   1.000
_cell.angle_alpha   90.00
_cell.angle_beta   90.00
_cell.angle_gamma   90.00
#
_symmetry.space_group_name_H-M   'P 1'
#
loop_
_entity.id
_entity.type
_entity.pdbx_description
1 polymer ?
#
loop_
_entity_poly.entity_id
_entity_poly.type
_entity_poly.pdbx_seq_one_letter_code
_entity_poly.pdbx_strand_id
1 'polypeptide(L)'
;MVKVLIATVKPFSAEAVAEVKGVFNEAGYEVEVLSKYPEQSDLVAAVADVDALIIRSDKVDREVIEAGKKLKIVVRAGAGYDNVDLAAATEKGVVVMNTPGQNSNAVAELALGMMVFMNRTGFTPAAGTELRGKKLGIHAYGAVGRIVGMIAKGFGMKVYAYDPFVDPVVIKNDGVVCEESAKSLYSKCQFISLHIPATAETRGSIAYDLLTSMPEGATLVNTARKEVIDEAGIKRVFAERADFRYLSDIAPDCREELEDKYQDRVFFTPKKMGAQTAEANLNAGVAAARQIVNFIDKGDTTFKVN
;
A
#
# COMPACT_ATOMS: atom_id res chain seq x y z
N MET A 1 13.90 9.78 31.10
CA MET A 1 12.55 9.40 30.60
C MET A 1 12.65 9.34 29.09
N VAL A 2 12.09 8.34 28.45
CA VAL A 2 12.09 8.22 26.98
C VAL A 2 11.11 9.23 26.42
N LYS A 3 11.55 9.99 25.42
CA LYS A 3 10.74 10.97 24.72
C LYS A 3 10.39 10.51 23.32
N VAL A 4 9.12 10.54 22.95
CA VAL A 4 8.61 10.14 21.64
C VAL A 4 7.96 11.32 20.95
N LEU A 5 8.33 11.57 19.70
CA LEU A 5 7.67 12.56 18.83
C LEU A 5 6.74 11.85 17.84
N ILE A 6 5.49 12.27 17.79
CA ILE A 6 4.56 11.94 16.70
C ILE A 6 4.53 13.14 15.76
N ALA A 7 5.17 13.04 14.60
CA ALA A 7 5.24 14.13 13.64
C ALA A 7 4.47 13.79 12.36
N THR A 8 3.42 14.57 12.05
CA THR A 8 2.58 14.32 10.87
C THR A 8 2.00 15.61 10.28
N VAL A 9 2.37 15.94 9.04
CA VAL A 9 1.72 17.03 8.27
C VAL A 9 0.23 16.69 8.03
N LYS A 10 -0.06 15.41 7.76
CA LYS A 10 -1.44 14.88 7.68
C LYS A 10 -1.76 14.15 8.98
N PRO A 11 -2.37 14.82 9.98
CA PRO A 11 -2.49 14.29 11.33
C PRO A 11 -3.30 12.98 11.38
N PHE A 12 -3.03 12.19 12.39
CA PHE A 12 -3.94 11.17 12.85
C PHE A 12 -5.24 11.79 13.37
N SER A 13 -6.31 11.01 13.43
CA SER A 13 -7.51 11.44 14.16
C SER A 13 -7.20 11.63 15.65
N ALA A 14 -8.02 12.42 16.33
CA ALA A 14 -7.86 12.64 17.77
C ALA A 14 -7.93 11.31 18.55
N GLU A 15 -8.81 10.40 18.13
CA GLU A 15 -8.95 9.06 18.67
C GLU A 15 -7.66 8.24 18.51
N ALA A 16 -7.09 8.23 17.29
CA ALA A 16 -5.85 7.50 17.04
C ALA A 16 -4.66 8.08 17.84
N VAL A 17 -4.59 9.41 18.00
CA VAL A 17 -3.57 10.04 18.84
C VAL A 17 -3.76 9.64 20.31
N ALA A 18 -4.99 9.56 20.80
CA ALA A 18 -5.27 9.15 22.17
C ALA A 18 -4.84 7.70 22.45
N GLU A 19 -5.16 6.77 21.53
CA GLU A 19 -4.76 5.37 21.63
C GLU A 19 -3.23 5.21 21.57
N VAL A 20 -2.55 5.90 20.64
CA VAL A 20 -1.09 5.89 20.54
C VAL A 20 -0.44 6.43 21.83
N LYS A 21 -0.97 7.53 22.38
CA LYS A 21 -0.52 8.07 23.67
C LYS A 21 -0.77 7.10 24.82
N GLY A 22 -1.89 6.37 24.80
CA GLY A 22 -2.20 5.33 25.79
C GLY A 22 -1.09 4.28 25.87
N VAL A 23 -0.64 3.74 24.73
CA VAL A 23 0.46 2.77 24.67
C VAL A 23 1.75 3.32 25.32
N PHE A 24 2.10 4.58 25.03
CA PHE A 24 3.31 5.18 25.62
C PHE A 24 3.17 5.53 27.09
N ASN A 25 1.98 5.98 27.51
CA ASN A 25 1.71 6.27 28.92
C ASN A 25 1.85 5.01 29.80
N GLU A 26 1.35 3.86 29.30
CA GLU A 26 1.51 2.56 29.97
C GLU A 26 2.99 2.17 30.12
N ALA A 27 3.83 2.54 29.15
CA ALA A 27 5.28 2.32 29.20
C ALA A 27 6.05 3.40 30.00
N GLY A 28 5.39 4.45 30.46
CA GLY A 28 6.03 5.55 31.19
C GLY A 28 6.85 6.49 30.30
N TYR A 29 6.49 6.62 29.01
CA TYR A 29 7.17 7.48 28.05
C TYR A 29 6.48 8.83 27.89
N GLU A 30 7.25 9.87 27.64
CA GLU A 30 6.75 11.22 27.32
C GLU A 30 6.43 11.32 25.84
N VAL A 31 5.29 11.92 25.48
CA VAL A 31 4.84 12.02 24.08
C VAL A 31 4.57 13.45 23.68
N GLU A 32 5.29 13.91 22.68
CA GLU A 32 5.06 15.17 22.00
C GLU A 32 4.36 14.93 20.64
N VAL A 33 3.52 15.87 20.22
CA VAL A 33 2.79 15.79 18.94
C VAL A 33 3.05 17.05 18.13
N LEU A 34 3.66 16.89 16.97
CA LEU A 34 3.86 17.93 15.95
C LEU A 34 2.92 17.64 14.77
N SER A 35 1.85 18.42 14.65
CA SER A 35 0.85 18.21 13.60
C SER A 35 0.69 19.45 12.71
N LYS A 36 0.43 19.21 11.40
CA LYS A 36 0.16 20.27 10.43
C LYS A 36 1.27 21.32 10.34
N TYR A 37 2.51 20.94 10.60
CA TYR A 37 3.64 21.85 10.49
C TYR A 37 3.86 22.24 9.01
N PRO A 38 4.13 23.54 8.74
CA PRO A 38 4.22 24.05 7.37
C PRO A 38 5.56 23.75 6.70
N GLU A 39 6.66 23.68 7.48
CA GLU A 39 8.00 23.59 6.95
C GLU A 39 8.76 22.38 7.47
N GLN A 40 9.66 21.84 6.65
CA GLN A 40 10.54 20.72 7.02
C GLN A 40 11.44 21.07 8.23
N SER A 41 11.85 22.34 8.35
CA SER A 41 12.64 22.85 9.48
C SER A 41 11.96 22.69 10.84
N ASP A 42 10.62 22.65 10.88
CA ASP A 42 9.88 22.42 12.13
C ASP A 42 10.12 20.97 12.62
N LEU A 43 10.14 20.00 11.70
CA LEU A 43 10.47 18.61 12.04
C LEU A 43 11.93 18.47 12.47
N VAL A 44 12.85 19.13 11.77
CA VAL A 44 14.29 19.17 12.12
C VAL A 44 14.49 19.73 13.52
N ALA A 45 13.78 20.80 13.89
CA ALA A 45 13.88 21.37 15.23
C ALA A 45 13.26 20.45 16.29
N ALA A 46 12.11 19.86 16.02
CA ALA A 46 11.38 19.03 16.99
C ALA A 46 12.05 17.69 17.27
N VAL A 47 12.82 17.13 16.32
CA VAL A 47 13.47 15.83 16.48
C VAL A 47 14.73 15.89 17.34
N ALA A 48 15.24 17.07 17.66
CA ALA A 48 16.58 17.28 18.23
C ALA A 48 16.80 16.63 19.60
N ASP A 49 15.76 16.50 20.43
CA ASP A 49 15.85 15.99 21.81
C ASP A 49 14.92 14.78 22.10
N VAL A 50 14.53 14.03 21.08
CA VAL A 50 13.67 12.86 21.24
C VAL A 50 14.41 11.54 20.98
N ASP A 51 13.98 10.48 21.66
CA ASP A 51 14.54 9.13 21.52
C ASP A 51 13.90 8.36 20.36
N ALA A 52 12.62 8.64 20.04
CA ALA A 52 11.85 7.93 19.03
C ALA A 52 10.96 8.87 18.21
N LEU A 53 10.74 8.53 16.95
CA LEU A 53 9.93 9.30 16.01
C LEU A 53 8.90 8.41 15.32
N ILE A 54 7.63 8.81 15.35
CA ILE A 54 6.58 8.26 14.50
C ILE A 54 6.27 9.25 13.39
N ILE A 55 6.26 8.79 12.15
CA ILE A 55 5.84 9.55 10.97
C ILE A 55 4.79 8.78 10.15
N ARG A 56 4.13 9.48 9.23
CA ARG A 56 3.28 8.87 8.20
C ARG A 56 3.86 9.06 6.81
N SER A 57 3.52 10.13 6.14
CA SER A 57 4.03 10.49 4.79
C SER A 57 5.09 11.59 4.85
N ASP A 58 5.49 11.95 6.01
CA ASP A 58 6.48 12.99 6.28
C ASP A 58 7.87 12.49 5.86
N LYS A 59 8.67 13.38 5.30
CA LYS A 59 10.01 13.03 4.81
C LYS A 59 11.01 13.05 5.97
N VAL A 60 11.71 11.95 6.16
CA VAL A 60 12.84 11.83 7.09
C VAL A 60 14.12 11.65 6.26
N ASP A 61 14.67 12.76 5.84
CA ASP A 61 15.93 12.81 5.11
C ASP A 61 17.14 12.87 6.05
N ARG A 62 18.32 12.97 5.46
CA ARG A 62 19.59 13.05 6.20
C ARG A 62 19.59 14.19 7.23
N GLU A 63 19.03 15.36 6.89
CA GLU A 63 19.01 16.51 7.80
C GLU A 63 18.21 16.20 9.08
N VAL A 64 17.04 15.59 8.96
CA VAL A 64 16.23 15.14 10.12
C VAL A 64 16.97 14.10 10.95
N ILE A 65 17.60 13.11 10.30
CA ILE A 65 18.38 12.07 10.99
C ILE A 65 19.57 12.67 11.75
N GLU A 66 20.29 13.61 11.14
CA GLU A 66 21.46 14.27 11.75
C GLU A 66 21.09 15.20 12.91
N ALA A 67 19.92 15.87 12.82
CA ALA A 67 19.39 16.72 13.88
C ALA A 67 18.99 15.92 15.12
N GLY A 68 18.52 14.69 14.96
CA GLY A 68 18.08 13.80 16.04
C GLY A 68 19.26 13.26 16.87
N LYS A 69 19.80 14.06 17.78
CA LYS A 69 21.02 13.70 18.56
C LYS A 69 20.84 12.50 19.49
N LYS A 70 19.61 12.25 19.95
CA LYS A 70 19.27 11.14 20.84
C LYS A 70 18.41 10.08 20.11
N LEU A 71 18.07 10.30 18.84
CA LEU A 71 17.17 9.47 18.07
C LEU A 71 17.72 8.06 17.91
N LYS A 72 16.97 7.06 18.37
CA LYS A 72 17.29 5.63 18.32
C LYS A 72 16.48 4.89 17.28
N ILE A 73 15.24 5.33 17.06
CA ILE A 73 14.30 4.65 16.20
C ILE A 73 13.34 5.64 15.49
N VAL A 74 13.10 5.38 14.22
CA VAL A 74 12.02 5.99 13.43
C VAL A 74 11.06 4.89 13.02
N VAL A 75 9.77 5.05 13.29
CA VAL A 75 8.75 4.14 12.80
C VAL A 75 7.81 4.86 11.84
N ARG A 76 7.77 4.37 10.62
CA ARG A 76 6.80 4.81 9.63
C ARG A 76 5.48 4.07 9.85
N ALA A 77 4.44 4.77 10.30
CA ALA A 77 3.10 4.22 10.45
C ALA A 77 2.45 3.93 9.07
N GLY A 78 2.74 2.75 8.54
CA GLY A 78 2.29 2.23 7.25
C GLY A 78 3.31 1.30 6.59
N ALA A 79 3.01 0.74 5.42
CA ALA A 79 3.80 -0.32 4.80
C ALA A 79 5.02 0.20 3.99
N GLY A 80 4.86 1.22 3.14
CA GLY A 80 5.97 1.78 2.35
C GLY A 80 6.86 2.68 3.24
N TYR A 81 8.12 2.80 2.94
CA TYR A 81 9.11 3.61 3.69
C TYR A 81 10.02 4.41 2.78
N ASP A 82 9.59 4.67 1.54
CA ASP A 82 10.34 5.42 0.53
C ASP A 82 10.61 6.88 0.94
N ASN A 83 9.95 7.36 1.98
CA ASN A 83 10.09 8.70 2.56
C ASN A 83 11.14 8.79 3.68
N VAL A 84 11.89 7.72 3.96
CA VAL A 84 12.97 7.69 4.96
C VAL A 84 14.31 7.41 4.29
N ASP A 85 15.33 8.21 4.60
CA ASP A 85 16.73 7.96 4.18
C ASP A 85 17.33 6.84 5.03
N LEU A 86 17.20 5.60 4.52
CA LEU A 86 17.71 4.40 5.21
C LEU A 86 19.24 4.41 5.34
N ALA A 87 19.94 4.98 4.35
CA ALA A 87 21.40 5.02 4.38
C ALA A 87 21.88 5.95 5.51
N ALA A 88 21.34 7.18 5.59
CA ALA A 88 21.64 8.11 6.67
C ALA A 88 21.28 7.52 8.04
N ALA A 89 20.11 6.86 8.17
CA ALA A 89 19.71 6.22 9.41
C ALA A 89 20.69 5.11 9.84
N THR A 90 21.12 4.28 8.90
CA THR A 90 22.09 3.20 9.16
C THR A 90 23.45 3.75 9.58
N GLU A 91 23.97 4.76 8.88
CA GLU A 91 25.22 5.45 9.23
C GLU A 91 25.21 6.04 10.66
N LYS A 92 24.05 6.55 11.07
CA LYS A 92 23.84 7.14 12.40
C LYS A 92 23.49 6.12 13.49
N GLY A 93 23.27 4.84 13.12
CA GLY A 93 22.83 3.80 14.04
C GLY A 93 21.36 3.91 14.48
N VAL A 94 20.53 4.65 13.72
CA VAL A 94 19.10 4.80 13.96
C VAL A 94 18.37 3.64 13.29
N VAL A 95 17.56 2.93 14.05
CA VAL A 95 16.69 1.84 13.53
C VAL A 95 15.49 2.44 12.81
N VAL A 96 15.19 1.96 11.61
CA VAL A 96 13.97 2.32 10.89
C VAL A 96 13.05 1.09 10.82
N MET A 97 11.80 1.28 11.18
CA MET A 97 10.75 0.25 11.08
C MET A 97 9.53 0.78 10.32
N ASN A 98 8.74 -0.14 9.80
CA ASN A 98 7.43 0.15 9.21
C ASN A 98 6.34 -0.69 9.90
N THR A 99 5.06 -0.45 9.56
CA THR A 99 3.93 -1.22 10.11
C THR A 99 3.23 -1.99 8.99
N PRO A 100 3.83 -3.11 8.51
CA PRO A 100 3.24 -3.87 7.41
C PRO A 100 1.91 -4.50 7.85
N GLY A 101 0.98 -4.62 6.90
CA GLY A 101 -0.30 -5.28 7.12
C GLY A 101 -1.41 -4.43 7.75
N GLN A 102 -1.08 -3.35 8.47
CA GLN A 102 -2.05 -2.56 9.24
C GLN A 102 -3.11 -1.84 8.40
N ASN A 103 -2.81 -1.57 7.15
CA ASN A 103 -3.71 -0.94 6.17
C ASN A 103 -4.22 -1.90 5.09
N SER A 104 -3.92 -3.20 5.22
CA SER A 104 -4.16 -4.15 4.13
C SER A 104 -5.64 -4.36 3.84
N ASN A 105 -6.49 -4.35 4.87
CA ASN A 105 -7.93 -4.48 4.70
C ASN A 105 -8.52 -3.29 3.92
N ALA A 106 -8.15 -2.07 4.28
CA ALA A 106 -8.61 -0.87 3.59
C ALA A 106 -8.25 -0.88 2.09
N VAL A 107 -7.01 -1.27 1.76
CA VAL A 107 -6.57 -1.39 0.36
C VAL A 107 -7.35 -2.48 -0.38
N ALA A 108 -7.60 -3.62 0.27
CA ALA A 108 -8.35 -4.72 -0.32
C ALA A 108 -9.81 -4.35 -0.60
N GLU A 109 -10.47 -3.69 0.34
CA GLU A 109 -11.82 -3.18 0.15
C GLU A 109 -11.91 -2.17 -0.99
N LEU A 110 -10.95 -1.23 -1.10
CA LEU A 110 -10.90 -0.29 -2.21
C LEU A 110 -10.74 -1.02 -3.55
N ALA A 111 -9.86 -2.04 -3.64
CA ALA A 111 -9.67 -2.80 -4.87
C ALA A 111 -10.97 -3.47 -5.34
N LEU A 112 -11.69 -4.13 -4.44
CA LEU A 112 -12.99 -4.75 -4.74
C LEU A 112 -14.06 -3.69 -5.02
N GLY A 113 -14.07 -2.58 -4.28
CA GLY A 113 -14.97 -1.46 -4.50
C GLY A 113 -14.84 -0.87 -5.91
N MET A 114 -13.59 -0.65 -6.37
CA MET A 114 -13.34 -0.21 -7.75
C MET A 114 -13.82 -1.23 -8.80
N MET A 115 -13.63 -2.54 -8.56
CA MET A 115 -14.14 -3.58 -9.44
C MET A 115 -15.68 -3.53 -9.52
N VAL A 116 -16.38 -3.40 -8.39
CA VAL A 116 -17.84 -3.26 -8.34
C VAL A 116 -18.27 -2.00 -9.07
N PHE A 117 -17.66 -0.86 -8.78
CA PHE A 117 -17.97 0.42 -9.41
C PHE A 117 -17.87 0.33 -10.93
N MET A 118 -16.76 -0.18 -11.47
CA MET A 118 -16.57 -0.31 -12.92
C MET A 118 -17.52 -1.31 -13.54
N ASN A 119 -17.74 -2.47 -12.91
CA ASN A 119 -18.66 -3.47 -13.44
C ASN A 119 -20.14 -3.04 -13.41
N ARG A 120 -20.47 -2.08 -12.54
CA ARG A 120 -21.80 -1.45 -12.47
C ARG A 120 -21.86 -0.13 -13.23
N THR A 121 -20.98 0.04 -14.23
CA THR A 121 -20.97 1.21 -15.15
C THR A 121 -20.90 2.55 -14.41
N GLY A 122 -20.07 2.64 -13.34
CA GLY A 122 -19.97 3.82 -12.52
C GLY A 122 -21.24 4.16 -11.72
N PHE A 123 -22.10 3.15 -11.47
CA PHE A 123 -23.44 3.28 -10.83
C PHE A 123 -24.41 4.17 -11.63
N THR A 124 -24.25 4.24 -12.94
CA THR A 124 -25.26 4.82 -13.84
C THR A 124 -26.44 3.87 -14.00
N PRO A 125 -27.60 4.32 -14.56
CA PRO A 125 -28.74 3.45 -14.85
C PRO A 125 -28.49 2.36 -15.90
N ALA A 126 -27.36 2.39 -16.61
CA ALA A 126 -27.01 1.39 -17.62
C ALA A 126 -26.78 0.01 -16.98
N ALA A 127 -27.17 -1.04 -17.70
CA ALA A 127 -26.97 -2.41 -17.25
C ALA A 127 -25.49 -2.76 -17.18
N GLY A 128 -25.01 -3.13 -15.99
CA GLY A 128 -23.66 -3.62 -15.74
C GLY A 128 -23.56 -5.14 -15.69
N THR A 129 -22.46 -5.65 -15.15
CA THR A 129 -22.22 -7.09 -14.95
C THR A 129 -21.85 -7.39 -13.50
N GLU A 130 -21.96 -8.67 -13.12
CA GLU A 130 -21.64 -9.15 -11.78
C GLU A 130 -20.18 -9.66 -11.69
N LEU A 131 -19.60 -9.66 -10.49
CA LEU A 131 -18.32 -10.32 -10.20
C LEU A 131 -18.45 -11.83 -10.01
N ARG A 132 -19.63 -12.30 -9.59
CA ARG A 132 -19.90 -13.71 -9.30
C ARG A 132 -19.54 -14.63 -10.48
N GLY A 133 -18.81 -15.70 -10.18
CA GLY A 133 -18.38 -16.70 -11.16
C GLY A 133 -17.17 -16.29 -12.02
N LYS A 134 -16.78 -15.01 -12.00
CA LYS A 134 -15.61 -14.52 -12.73
C LYS A 134 -14.31 -14.91 -12.03
N LYS A 135 -13.21 -14.93 -12.80
CA LYS A 135 -11.89 -15.29 -12.29
C LYS A 135 -11.09 -14.04 -11.93
N LEU A 136 -10.60 -14.00 -10.69
CA LEU A 136 -9.68 -12.99 -10.19
C LEU A 136 -8.29 -13.58 -10.03
N GLY A 137 -7.30 -13.01 -10.67
CA GLY A 137 -5.88 -13.26 -10.47
C GLY A 137 -5.28 -12.23 -9.52
N ILE A 138 -4.58 -12.71 -8.51
CA ILE A 138 -3.87 -11.88 -7.53
C ILE A 138 -2.37 -11.98 -7.83
N HIS A 139 -1.76 -10.89 -8.25
CA HIS A 139 -0.33 -10.82 -8.50
C HIS A 139 0.39 -10.25 -7.27
N ALA A 140 1.09 -11.08 -6.57
CA ALA A 140 1.63 -11.04 -5.21
C ALA A 140 0.58 -11.32 -4.11
N TYR A 141 0.84 -12.39 -3.36
CA TYR A 141 -0.08 -12.94 -2.36
C TYR A 141 0.38 -12.65 -0.91
N GLY A 142 0.83 -11.40 -0.69
CA GLY A 142 1.18 -10.87 0.62
C GLY A 142 -0.06 -10.45 1.43
N ALA A 143 0.13 -9.56 2.43
CA ALA A 143 -0.94 -9.15 3.34
C ALA A 143 -2.20 -8.60 2.64
N VAL A 144 -2.03 -7.74 1.63
CA VAL A 144 -3.17 -7.18 0.86
C VAL A 144 -3.79 -8.26 -0.04
N GLY A 145 -2.96 -8.98 -0.81
CA GLY A 145 -3.45 -9.99 -1.76
C GLY A 145 -4.26 -11.09 -1.08
N ARG A 146 -3.88 -11.53 0.11
CA ARG A 146 -4.65 -12.52 0.89
C ARG A 146 -6.03 -12.02 1.27
N ILE A 147 -6.13 -10.76 1.72
CA ILE A 147 -7.44 -10.17 2.09
C ILE A 147 -8.30 -9.96 0.84
N VAL A 148 -7.72 -9.48 -0.27
CA VAL A 148 -8.42 -9.40 -1.57
C VAL A 148 -9.00 -10.76 -1.96
N GLY A 149 -8.21 -11.83 -1.82
CA GLY A 149 -8.67 -13.19 -2.11
C GLY A 149 -9.82 -13.63 -1.22
N MET A 150 -9.74 -13.33 0.07
CA MET A 150 -10.81 -13.63 1.04
C MET A 150 -12.11 -12.91 0.69
N ILE A 151 -12.06 -11.61 0.44
CA ILE A 151 -13.25 -10.80 0.09
C ILE A 151 -13.82 -11.24 -1.26
N ALA A 152 -12.98 -11.46 -2.27
CA ALA A 152 -13.39 -11.90 -3.60
C ALA A 152 -14.12 -13.25 -3.59
N LYS A 153 -13.71 -14.18 -2.72
CA LYS A 153 -14.47 -15.44 -2.51
C LYS A 153 -15.86 -15.17 -1.95
N GLY A 154 -16.02 -14.18 -1.06
CA GLY A 154 -17.33 -13.72 -0.57
C GLY A 154 -18.24 -13.20 -1.69
N PHE A 155 -17.67 -12.59 -2.73
CA PHE A 155 -18.40 -12.22 -3.97
C PHE A 155 -18.70 -13.41 -4.89
N GLY A 156 -18.25 -14.62 -4.55
CA GLY A 156 -18.42 -15.81 -5.39
C GLY A 156 -17.48 -15.85 -6.60
N MET A 157 -16.37 -15.12 -6.56
CA MET A 157 -15.34 -15.20 -7.60
C MET A 157 -14.49 -16.47 -7.45
N LYS A 158 -13.91 -16.93 -8.57
CA LYS A 158 -12.86 -17.96 -8.57
C LYS A 158 -11.51 -17.28 -8.45
N VAL A 159 -10.79 -17.52 -7.35
CA VAL A 159 -9.56 -16.80 -7.03
C VAL A 159 -8.33 -17.62 -7.38
N TYR A 160 -7.41 -17.00 -8.09
CA TYR A 160 -6.09 -17.48 -8.49
C TYR A 160 -5.03 -16.55 -7.95
N ALA A 161 -3.83 -17.02 -7.66
CA ALA A 161 -2.74 -16.16 -7.24
C ALA A 161 -1.40 -16.67 -7.79
N TYR A 162 -0.49 -15.73 -8.01
CA TYR A 162 0.92 -15.97 -8.28
C TYR A 162 1.77 -15.07 -7.38
N ASP A 163 2.69 -15.68 -6.66
CA ASP A 163 3.71 -14.99 -5.87
C ASP A 163 4.96 -15.89 -5.81
N PRO A 164 6.14 -15.43 -6.31
CA PRO A 164 7.36 -16.27 -6.32
C PRO A 164 8.00 -16.40 -4.93
N PHE A 165 7.57 -15.61 -3.94
CA PHE A 165 8.15 -15.56 -2.59
C PHE A 165 7.28 -16.23 -1.53
N VAL A 166 6.01 -16.52 -1.85
CA VAL A 166 5.07 -17.19 -0.93
C VAL A 166 5.00 -18.67 -1.25
N ASP A 167 5.13 -19.50 -0.21
CA ASP A 167 4.99 -20.96 -0.38
C ASP A 167 3.62 -21.28 -0.99
N PRO A 168 3.56 -22.04 -2.11
CA PRO A 168 2.32 -22.47 -2.74
C PRO A 168 1.33 -23.16 -1.79
N VAL A 169 1.83 -23.78 -0.72
CA VAL A 169 0.98 -24.40 0.31
C VAL A 169 0.14 -23.36 1.05
N VAL A 170 0.69 -22.18 1.32
CA VAL A 170 -0.04 -21.08 1.97
C VAL A 170 -1.21 -20.61 1.09
N ILE A 171 -0.95 -20.42 -0.21
CA ILE A 171 -1.97 -20.01 -1.19
C ILE A 171 -3.10 -21.06 -1.28
N LYS A 172 -2.71 -22.32 -1.38
CA LYS A 172 -3.67 -23.44 -1.49
C LYS A 172 -4.50 -23.63 -0.21
N ASN A 173 -3.90 -23.48 0.95
CA ASN A 173 -4.60 -23.57 2.24
C ASN A 173 -5.66 -22.48 2.41
N ASP A 174 -5.45 -21.32 1.80
CA ASP A 174 -6.47 -20.25 1.75
C ASP A 174 -7.60 -20.57 0.74
N GLY A 175 -7.59 -21.73 0.07
CA GLY A 175 -8.58 -22.12 -0.95
C GLY A 175 -8.46 -21.30 -2.24
N VAL A 176 -7.25 -20.91 -2.60
CA VAL A 176 -6.90 -20.14 -3.80
C VAL A 176 -6.08 -21.03 -4.73
N VAL A 177 -6.33 -20.93 -6.04
CA VAL A 177 -5.55 -21.67 -7.04
C VAL A 177 -4.18 -21.01 -7.19
N CYS A 178 -3.11 -21.73 -6.88
CA CYS A 178 -1.75 -21.24 -7.05
C CYS A 178 -1.29 -21.43 -8.50
N GLU A 179 -0.89 -20.36 -9.16
CA GLU A 179 -0.32 -20.38 -10.51
C GLU A 179 1.21 -20.36 -10.45
N GLU A 180 1.84 -20.97 -11.45
CA GLU A 180 3.30 -21.14 -11.50
C GLU A 180 4.02 -19.92 -12.09
N SER A 181 3.30 -19.02 -12.75
CA SER A 181 3.85 -17.82 -13.38
C SER A 181 2.80 -16.71 -13.55
N ALA A 182 3.28 -15.47 -13.66
CA ALA A 182 2.43 -14.35 -14.02
C ALA A 182 1.70 -14.58 -15.35
N LYS A 183 2.39 -15.14 -16.36
CA LYS A 183 1.79 -15.44 -17.67
C LYS A 183 0.60 -16.43 -17.54
N SER A 184 0.75 -17.48 -16.74
CA SER A 184 -0.34 -18.42 -16.47
C SER A 184 -1.52 -17.75 -15.76
N LEU A 185 -1.24 -16.90 -14.77
CA LEU A 185 -2.26 -16.14 -14.04
C LEU A 185 -3.07 -15.24 -14.98
N TYR A 186 -2.39 -14.42 -15.79
CA TYR A 186 -3.05 -13.44 -16.66
C TYR A 186 -3.87 -14.12 -17.76
N SER A 187 -3.35 -15.18 -18.37
CA SER A 187 -4.09 -15.90 -19.45
C SER A 187 -5.38 -16.56 -18.99
N LYS A 188 -5.58 -16.74 -17.68
CA LYS A 188 -6.76 -17.42 -17.12
C LYS A 188 -7.80 -16.48 -16.50
N CYS A 189 -7.41 -15.25 -16.11
CA CYS A 189 -8.22 -14.40 -15.25
C CYS A 189 -8.71 -13.14 -15.98
N GLN A 190 -10.03 -12.87 -15.93
CA GLN A 190 -10.60 -11.61 -16.45
C GLN A 190 -10.20 -10.40 -15.60
N PHE A 191 -10.01 -10.60 -14.30
CA PHE A 191 -9.58 -9.58 -13.37
C PHE A 191 -8.18 -9.88 -12.88
N ILE A 192 -7.29 -8.89 -12.90
CA ILE A 192 -5.99 -8.98 -12.25
C ILE A 192 -5.88 -7.85 -11.23
N SER A 193 -5.55 -8.19 -9.99
CA SER A 193 -5.25 -7.23 -8.93
C SER A 193 -3.77 -7.27 -8.58
N LEU A 194 -3.12 -6.11 -8.66
CA LEU A 194 -1.69 -5.95 -8.45
C LEU A 194 -1.39 -5.55 -7.00
N HIS A 195 -0.47 -6.29 -6.37
CA HIS A 195 0.01 -6.02 -5.00
C HIS A 195 1.54 -6.14 -4.92
N ILE A 196 2.23 -6.13 -6.07
CA ILE A 196 3.69 -6.22 -6.19
C ILE A 196 4.36 -4.91 -5.78
N PRO A 197 5.52 -4.94 -5.10
CA PRO A 197 6.34 -3.75 -4.86
C PRO A 197 6.98 -3.26 -6.16
N ALA A 198 7.44 -2.01 -6.17
CA ALA A 198 8.26 -1.48 -7.25
C ALA A 198 9.74 -1.71 -6.92
N THR A 199 10.32 -2.77 -7.48
CA THR A 199 11.75 -3.10 -7.41
C THR A 199 12.40 -2.94 -8.78
N ALA A 200 13.70 -3.16 -8.90
CA ALA A 200 14.38 -3.17 -10.19
C ALA A 200 13.75 -4.19 -11.16
N GLU A 201 13.33 -5.35 -10.65
CA GLU A 201 12.78 -6.45 -11.45
C GLU A 201 11.31 -6.23 -11.81
N THR A 202 10.54 -5.51 -10.97
CA THR A 202 9.09 -5.33 -11.17
C THR A 202 8.72 -4.04 -11.88
N ARG A 203 9.64 -3.07 -11.99
CA ARG A 203 9.41 -1.84 -12.76
C ARG A 203 9.15 -2.16 -14.22
N GLY A 204 8.01 -1.68 -14.75
CA GLY A 204 7.59 -1.92 -16.13
C GLY A 204 7.28 -3.39 -16.46
N SER A 205 7.22 -4.29 -15.46
CA SER A 205 6.97 -5.71 -15.70
C SER A 205 5.56 -6.04 -16.17
N ILE A 206 4.60 -5.15 -15.88
CA ILE A 206 3.22 -5.29 -16.36
C ILE A 206 3.13 -4.63 -17.75
N ALA A 207 3.59 -5.38 -18.72
CA ALA A 207 3.79 -4.93 -20.10
C ALA A 207 2.74 -5.48 -21.08
N TYR A 208 2.80 -5.00 -22.31
CA TYR A 208 1.86 -5.31 -23.37
C TYR A 208 1.56 -6.81 -23.52
N ASP A 209 2.58 -7.66 -23.64
CA ASP A 209 2.39 -9.11 -23.88
C ASP A 209 1.64 -9.80 -22.76
N LEU A 210 1.86 -9.35 -21.51
CA LEU A 210 1.17 -9.88 -20.36
C LEU A 210 -0.30 -9.45 -20.36
N LEU A 211 -0.57 -8.18 -20.62
CA LEU A 211 -1.91 -7.61 -20.63
C LEU A 211 -2.78 -8.14 -21.78
N THR A 212 -2.19 -8.33 -22.96
CA THR A 212 -2.91 -8.90 -24.11
C THR A 212 -3.21 -10.37 -23.97
N SER A 213 -2.50 -11.10 -23.09
CA SER A 213 -2.79 -12.52 -22.78
C SER A 213 -4.07 -12.71 -21.97
N MET A 214 -4.60 -11.63 -21.34
CA MET A 214 -5.83 -11.71 -20.55
C MET A 214 -7.06 -12.03 -21.41
N PRO A 215 -8.03 -12.79 -20.88
CA PRO A 215 -9.29 -13.10 -21.57
C PRO A 215 -10.07 -11.84 -21.95
N GLU A 216 -11.08 -12.01 -22.81
CA GLU A 216 -12.01 -10.93 -23.16
C GLU A 216 -12.71 -10.36 -21.91
N GLY A 217 -12.97 -9.03 -21.92
CA GLY A 217 -13.52 -8.31 -20.79
C GLY A 217 -12.51 -8.07 -19.66
N ALA A 218 -11.22 -8.04 -20.00
CA ALA A 218 -10.13 -7.89 -19.06
C ALA A 218 -10.21 -6.60 -18.23
N THR A 219 -9.92 -6.70 -16.94
CA THR A 219 -9.85 -5.59 -16.01
C THR A 219 -8.58 -5.69 -15.17
N LEU A 220 -7.69 -4.71 -15.31
CA LEU A 220 -6.51 -4.57 -14.46
C LEU A 220 -6.82 -3.62 -13.30
N VAL A 221 -6.45 -4.01 -12.08
CA VAL A 221 -6.63 -3.19 -10.86
C VAL A 221 -5.26 -2.98 -10.21
N ASN A 222 -4.85 -1.73 -10.05
CA ASN A 222 -3.57 -1.39 -9.46
C ASN A 222 -3.74 -0.54 -8.18
N THR A 223 -3.59 -1.17 -7.03
CA THR A 223 -3.48 -0.50 -5.73
C THR A 223 -2.05 -0.55 -5.17
N ALA A 224 -1.09 -0.98 -5.97
CA ALA A 224 0.29 -1.19 -5.59
C ALA A 224 1.18 0.03 -5.89
N ARG A 225 1.74 0.10 -7.08
CA ARG A 225 2.65 1.17 -7.54
C ARG A 225 2.46 1.44 -9.03
N LYS A 226 2.52 2.71 -9.46
CA LYS A 226 2.42 3.07 -10.89
C LYS A 226 3.62 2.56 -11.69
N GLU A 227 4.77 2.54 -11.09
CA GLU A 227 6.05 2.18 -11.70
C GLU A 227 6.12 0.72 -12.18
N VAL A 228 5.22 -0.15 -11.73
CA VAL A 228 5.19 -1.54 -12.20
C VAL A 228 4.55 -1.67 -13.59
N ILE A 229 3.82 -0.64 -14.04
CA ILE A 229 3.15 -0.61 -15.34
C ILE A 229 4.12 -0.11 -16.42
N ASP A 230 4.21 -0.82 -17.54
CA ASP A 230 4.74 -0.28 -18.79
C ASP A 230 3.67 0.61 -19.44
N GLU A 231 3.85 1.93 -19.34
CA GLU A 231 2.85 2.89 -19.84
C GLU A 231 2.74 2.90 -21.37
N ALA A 232 3.81 2.61 -22.09
CA ALA A 232 3.75 2.45 -23.54
C ALA A 232 2.93 1.22 -23.91
N GLY A 233 3.16 0.11 -23.21
CA GLY A 233 2.42 -1.13 -23.38
C GLY A 233 0.94 -0.98 -23.08
N ILE A 234 0.57 -0.35 -21.94
CA ILE A 234 -0.85 -0.20 -21.58
C ILE A 234 -1.60 0.72 -22.58
N LYS A 235 -0.99 1.80 -23.06
CA LYS A 235 -1.59 2.67 -24.08
C LYS A 235 -1.86 1.89 -25.38
N ARG A 236 -0.93 1.03 -25.78
CA ARG A 236 -1.11 0.17 -26.93
C ARG A 236 -2.26 -0.83 -26.73
N VAL A 237 -2.37 -1.45 -25.54
CA VAL A 237 -3.49 -2.34 -25.20
C VAL A 237 -4.83 -1.62 -25.32
N PHE A 238 -4.93 -0.39 -24.81
CA PHE A 238 -6.17 0.39 -24.91
C PHE A 238 -6.57 0.71 -26.36
N ALA A 239 -5.60 0.93 -27.24
CA ALA A 239 -5.84 1.20 -28.66
C ALA A 239 -6.31 -0.06 -29.42
N GLU A 240 -5.82 -1.24 -29.05
CA GLU A 240 -6.08 -2.50 -29.77
C GLU A 240 -7.23 -3.32 -29.14
N ARG A 241 -7.51 -3.14 -27.85
CA ARG A 241 -8.53 -3.91 -27.11
C ARG A 241 -9.63 -3.01 -26.55
N ALA A 242 -10.76 -2.94 -27.22
CA ALA A 242 -11.92 -2.14 -26.79
C ALA A 242 -12.58 -2.64 -25.50
N ASP A 243 -12.33 -3.89 -25.11
CA ASP A 243 -12.86 -4.56 -23.93
C ASP A 243 -12.00 -4.37 -22.67
N PHE A 244 -10.77 -3.86 -22.81
CA PHE A 244 -9.81 -3.73 -21.70
C PHE A 244 -10.13 -2.53 -20.81
N ARG A 245 -10.04 -2.74 -19.47
CA ARG A 245 -10.29 -1.73 -18.44
C ARG A 245 -9.12 -1.61 -17.48
N TYR A 246 -8.86 -0.39 -16.98
CA TYR A 246 -7.82 -0.14 -15.99
C TYR A 246 -8.32 0.72 -14.84
N LEU A 247 -8.17 0.21 -13.62
CA LEU A 247 -8.58 0.85 -12.37
C LEU A 247 -7.35 1.05 -11.51
N SER A 248 -7.12 2.26 -10.99
CA SER A 248 -5.93 2.49 -10.17
C SER A 248 -6.15 3.50 -9.06
N ASP A 249 -5.64 3.15 -7.86
CA ASP A 249 -5.52 4.08 -6.72
C ASP A 249 -4.31 5.02 -6.87
N ILE A 250 -3.39 4.67 -7.78
CA ILE A 250 -2.21 5.46 -8.07
C ILE A 250 -2.22 5.75 -9.56
N ALA A 251 -2.66 6.96 -9.92
CA ALA A 251 -2.77 7.35 -11.31
C ALA A 251 -1.44 7.17 -12.04
N PRO A 252 -1.44 6.58 -13.26
CA PRO A 252 -0.27 6.54 -14.14
C PRO A 252 0.07 7.94 -14.65
N ASP A 253 1.28 8.12 -15.17
CA ASP A 253 1.67 9.42 -15.74
C ASP A 253 0.90 9.71 -17.04
N CYS A 254 0.43 8.66 -17.74
CA CYS A 254 -0.45 8.79 -18.94
C CYS A 254 -1.94 8.97 -18.61
N ARG A 255 -2.30 9.34 -17.36
CA ARG A 255 -3.68 9.48 -16.88
C ARG A 255 -4.56 10.31 -17.81
N GLU A 256 -4.14 11.54 -18.11
CA GLU A 256 -4.92 12.49 -18.91
C GLU A 256 -5.25 11.91 -20.28
N GLU A 257 -4.26 11.29 -20.96
CA GLU A 257 -4.46 10.66 -22.25
C GLU A 257 -5.48 9.50 -22.19
N LEU A 258 -5.44 8.70 -21.13
CA LEU A 258 -6.36 7.58 -20.97
C LEU A 258 -7.77 8.04 -20.61
N GLU A 259 -7.91 9.04 -19.75
CA GLU A 259 -9.22 9.62 -19.39
C GLU A 259 -9.89 10.30 -20.60
N ASP A 260 -9.13 11.06 -21.40
CA ASP A 260 -9.66 11.73 -22.60
C ASP A 260 -10.19 10.75 -23.66
N LYS A 261 -9.43 9.67 -23.91
CA LYS A 261 -9.73 8.75 -25.02
C LYS A 261 -10.64 7.58 -24.60
N TYR A 262 -10.62 7.20 -23.30
CA TYR A 262 -11.16 5.92 -22.83
C TYR A 262 -11.88 6.05 -21.48
N GLN A 263 -12.56 7.17 -21.24
CA GLN A 263 -13.20 7.55 -19.96
C GLN A 263 -14.10 6.44 -19.37
N ASP A 264 -14.81 5.69 -20.21
CA ASP A 264 -15.71 4.60 -19.81
C ASP A 264 -14.99 3.31 -19.42
N ARG A 265 -13.67 3.23 -19.67
CA ARG A 265 -12.82 2.06 -19.43
C ARG A 265 -11.74 2.26 -18.38
N VAL A 266 -11.62 3.47 -17.84
CA VAL A 266 -10.65 3.78 -16.80
C VAL A 266 -11.33 4.37 -15.57
N PHE A 267 -10.73 4.12 -14.42
CA PHE A 267 -11.07 4.80 -13.17
C PHE A 267 -9.81 5.00 -12.34
N PHE A 268 -9.52 6.26 -12.05
CA PHE A 268 -8.41 6.63 -11.19
C PHE A 268 -8.92 7.40 -9.98
N THR A 269 -8.50 7.00 -8.77
CA THR A 269 -8.80 7.79 -7.58
C THR A 269 -8.15 9.18 -7.69
N PRO A 270 -8.74 10.24 -7.13
CA PRO A 270 -8.18 11.60 -7.23
C PRO A 270 -6.76 11.72 -6.68
N LYS A 271 -6.44 10.89 -5.71
CA LYS A 271 -5.11 10.75 -5.07
C LYS A 271 -5.02 9.35 -4.46
N LYS A 272 -3.79 8.89 -4.15
CA LYS A 272 -3.60 7.64 -3.39
C LYS A 272 -4.40 7.66 -2.09
N MET A 273 -5.36 6.75 -1.97
CA MET A 273 -6.29 6.71 -0.83
C MET A 273 -6.57 5.31 -0.27
N GLY A 274 -5.93 4.27 -0.80
CA GLY A 274 -6.16 2.88 -0.37
C GLY A 274 -6.01 2.65 1.13
N ALA A 275 -5.17 3.43 1.81
CA ALA A 275 -4.97 3.37 3.26
C ALA A 275 -5.70 4.50 4.04
N GLN A 276 -6.62 5.24 3.41
CA GLN A 276 -7.28 6.40 4.01
C GLN A 276 -8.60 6.02 4.72
N THR A 277 -8.52 5.07 5.66
CA THR A 277 -9.62 4.75 6.57
C THR A 277 -9.23 5.08 8.01
N ALA A 278 -10.22 5.28 8.87
CA ALA A 278 -9.99 5.56 10.29
C ALA A 278 -9.25 4.39 10.95
N GLU A 279 -9.68 3.17 10.66
CA GLU A 279 -9.13 1.92 11.20
C GLU A 279 -7.68 1.70 10.75
N ALA A 280 -7.37 1.90 9.47
CA ALA A 280 -6.00 1.73 8.96
C ALA A 280 -5.04 2.74 9.61
N ASN A 281 -5.49 3.99 9.81
CA ASN A 281 -4.70 5.02 10.48
C ASN A 281 -4.48 4.70 11.96
N LEU A 282 -5.54 4.30 12.67
CA LEU A 282 -5.47 3.87 14.08
C LEU A 282 -4.53 2.68 14.25
N ASN A 283 -4.76 1.61 13.50
CA ASN A 283 -3.98 0.38 13.58
C ASN A 283 -2.49 0.63 13.30
N ALA A 284 -2.17 1.43 12.27
CA ALA A 284 -0.79 1.76 11.94
C ALA A 284 -0.11 2.60 13.04
N GLY A 285 -0.82 3.54 13.64
CA GLY A 285 -0.32 4.36 14.75
C GLY A 285 -0.04 3.53 16.00
N VAL A 286 -0.99 2.71 16.42
CA VAL A 286 -0.86 1.82 17.59
C VAL A 286 0.25 0.77 17.38
N ALA A 287 0.34 0.19 16.17
CA ALA A 287 1.42 -0.73 15.85
C ALA A 287 2.80 -0.05 15.92
N ALA A 288 2.92 1.18 15.41
CA ALA A 288 4.15 1.95 15.50
C ALA A 288 4.55 2.22 16.97
N ALA A 289 3.59 2.59 17.81
CA ALA A 289 3.85 2.81 19.24
C ALA A 289 4.35 1.53 19.94
N ARG A 290 3.67 0.41 19.70
CA ARG A 290 4.08 -0.90 20.26
C ARG A 290 5.46 -1.34 19.80
N GLN A 291 5.80 -1.09 18.52
CA GLN A 291 7.15 -1.38 18.00
C GLN A 291 8.21 -0.54 18.70
N ILE A 292 7.98 0.76 18.93
CA ILE A 292 8.90 1.62 19.67
C ILE A 292 9.11 1.09 21.10
N VAL A 293 8.04 0.79 21.81
CA VAL A 293 8.12 0.24 23.20
C VAL A 293 8.91 -1.08 23.19
N ASN A 294 8.56 -2.02 22.30
CA ASN A 294 9.26 -3.30 22.22
C ASN A 294 10.74 -3.14 21.83
N PHE A 295 11.07 -2.21 20.95
CA PHE A 295 12.45 -1.94 20.58
C PHE A 295 13.25 -1.37 21.77
N ILE A 296 12.71 -0.36 22.45
CA ILE A 296 13.44 0.32 23.53
C ILE A 296 13.58 -0.57 24.75
N ASP A 297 12.51 -1.31 25.13
CA ASP A 297 12.50 -2.13 26.34
C ASP A 297 13.14 -3.52 26.14
N LYS A 298 13.04 -4.09 24.92
CA LYS A 298 13.41 -5.50 24.65
C LYS A 298 14.43 -5.67 23.51
N GLY A 299 14.78 -4.61 22.77
CA GLY A 299 15.64 -4.70 21.60
C GLY A 299 14.99 -5.39 20.39
N ASP A 300 13.65 -5.44 20.33
CA ASP A 300 12.94 -6.10 19.22
C ASP A 300 13.15 -5.33 17.91
N THR A 301 13.67 -6.01 16.90
CA THR A 301 13.94 -5.48 15.56
C THR A 301 13.17 -6.22 14.45
N THR A 302 12.09 -6.91 14.79
CA THR A 302 11.30 -7.74 13.85
C THR A 302 10.88 -6.99 12.58
N PHE A 303 10.59 -5.70 12.70
CA PHE A 303 10.11 -4.87 11.58
C PHE A 303 11.17 -3.89 11.03
N LYS A 304 12.44 -4.12 11.35
CA LYS A 304 13.55 -3.30 10.86
C LYS A 304 13.70 -3.41 9.34
N VAL A 305 13.92 -2.25 8.67
CA VAL A 305 14.02 -2.13 7.22
C VAL A 305 15.35 -1.54 6.72
N ASN A 306 16.26 -1.19 7.64
CA ASN A 306 17.60 -0.64 7.32
C ASN A 306 18.76 -1.44 7.90
#